data_ac95a4619d26bba922d446f5a97588e1
#
_entry.id   ac95a4619d26bba922d446f5a97588e1
#
_cell.length_a   1.000
_cell.length_b   1.000
_cell.length_c   1.000
_cell.angle_alpha   90.00
_cell.angle_beta   90.00
_cell.angle_gamma   90.00
#
_symmetry.space_group_name_H-M   'P 1'
#
loop_
_entity.id
_entity.type
_entity.pdbx_description
1 polymer ?
#
loop_
_entity_poly.entity_id
_entity_poly.type
_entity_poly.pdbx_seq_one_letter_code
_entity_poly.pdbx_strand_id
1 'polypeptide(L)'
;SAASDVYKRQPDIRGESAAFMMMNRNKKGIALNLKDKDGIEIFKTMVKNSDVVLENFRKGTLEKLGVGYDVMSEINPKIILCEISGYGRTGPYADKGGFDLVAQGMSGLMSITGESKDKPPMKVGAPITDITAGLLAASGILAALVHREKTGEGQKVDTSLYEAGIVHTYWQSAIAGATGESPGPLGSAHPLTAPYQAFKTKDKWITVGASNQNTWLMLLKAIGREDLQENEKFSSNLNRKQNLKELVDILNEELIKKTSSEWLKIFDDNGLPCGPINSITEMFKYPQTIETVSYKH
;
A
#
# COMPACT_ATOMS: atom_id res chain seq x y z
N SER A 1 8.55 16.74 19.25
CA SER A 1 7.88 15.42 19.20
C SER A 1 8.79 14.41 18.51
N ALA A 2 8.69 13.11 18.81
CA ALA A 2 9.51 12.07 18.18
C ALA A 2 9.42 12.10 16.64
N ALA A 3 8.29 12.51 16.08
CA ALA A 3 8.14 12.72 14.64
C ALA A 3 9.10 13.79 14.09
N SER A 4 9.35 14.89 14.80
CA SER A 4 10.25 15.94 14.33
C SER A 4 11.71 15.46 14.23
N ASP A 5 12.14 14.52 15.06
CA ASP A 5 13.51 14.02 15.06
C ASP A 5 13.78 13.00 13.94
N VAL A 6 12.76 12.25 13.51
CA VAL A 6 12.85 11.36 12.35
C VAL A 6 13.01 12.17 11.06
N TYR A 7 12.31 13.30 10.94
CA TYR A 7 12.38 14.15 9.75
C TYR A 7 13.66 14.99 9.67
N LYS A 8 14.31 15.31 10.79
CA LYS A 8 15.56 16.07 10.81
C LYS A 8 16.77 15.38 10.16
N ARG A 9 16.68 14.06 9.92
CA ARG A 9 17.77 13.26 9.33
C ARG A 9 17.57 12.97 7.84
N GLN A 10 16.55 13.53 7.21
CA GLN A 10 16.23 13.29 5.79
C GLN A 10 16.82 14.39 4.91
N PRO A 11 16.94 14.15 3.58
CA PRO A 11 17.38 15.19 2.66
C PRO A 11 16.60 16.48 2.86
N ASP A 12 17.32 17.53 3.01
CA ASP A 12 16.80 18.87 3.32
C ASP A 12 16.75 19.68 2.02
N ILE A 13 15.69 20.49 1.88
CA ILE A 13 15.49 21.43 0.80
C ILE A 13 15.34 22.82 1.44
N ARG A 14 16.38 23.63 1.40
CA ARG A 14 16.41 25.00 1.96
C ARG A 14 16.09 25.05 3.46
N GLY A 15 16.59 24.09 4.23
CA GLY A 15 16.41 24.03 5.68
C GLY A 15 15.17 23.25 6.15
N GLU A 16 14.34 22.73 5.21
CA GLU A 16 13.15 21.93 5.54
C GLU A 16 13.28 20.50 5.05
N SER A 17 12.77 19.54 5.83
CA SER A 17 12.74 18.14 5.43
C SER A 17 11.86 17.93 4.21
N ALA A 18 12.38 17.32 3.16
CA ALA A 18 11.63 17.00 1.94
C ALA A 18 10.39 16.15 2.25
N ALA A 19 10.49 15.17 3.17
CA ALA A 19 9.36 14.34 3.58
C ALA A 19 8.30 15.14 4.36
N PHE A 20 8.73 16.06 5.22
CA PHE A 20 7.79 16.95 5.92
C PHE A 20 7.01 17.82 4.94
N MET A 21 7.69 18.41 3.97
CA MET A 21 7.04 19.23 2.93
C MET A 21 6.03 18.43 2.11
N MET A 22 6.38 17.20 1.72
CA MET A 22 5.50 16.31 0.96
C MET A 22 4.23 15.96 1.73
N MET A 23 4.37 15.58 3.02
CA MET A 23 3.25 15.11 3.83
C MET A 23 2.39 16.21 4.43
N ASN A 24 2.88 17.47 4.47
CA ASN A 24 2.17 18.56 5.11
C ASN A 24 1.67 19.65 4.15
N ARG A 25 1.50 19.31 2.88
CA ARG A 25 0.88 20.22 1.90
C ARG A 25 -0.52 20.63 2.33
N ASN A 26 -0.85 21.91 2.13
CA ASN A 26 -2.13 22.51 2.47
C ASN A 26 -2.52 22.44 3.97
N LYS A 27 -1.54 22.26 4.86
CA LYS A 27 -1.75 22.24 6.31
C LYS A 27 -1.25 23.56 6.92
N LYS A 28 -1.99 24.07 7.90
CA LYS A 28 -1.55 25.12 8.79
C LYS A 28 -1.08 24.51 10.09
N GLY A 29 0.02 25.01 10.66
CA GLY A 29 0.58 24.54 11.93
C GLY A 29 0.12 25.42 13.09
N ILE A 30 -0.14 24.77 14.23
CA ILE A 30 -0.37 25.43 15.51
C ILE A 30 0.36 24.64 16.60
N ALA A 31 0.94 25.35 17.58
CA ALA A 31 1.52 24.75 18.77
C ALA A 31 0.62 25.03 19.96
N LEU A 32 0.05 23.99 20.57
CA LEU A 32 -0.79 24.07 21.78
C LEU A 32 -0.26 23.15 22.86
N ASN A 33 -0.23 23.62 24.09
CA ASN A 33 0.02 22.77 25.25
C ASN A 33 -1.31 22.19 25.76
N LEU A 34 -1.65 20.99 25.33
CA LEU A 34 -2.89 20.31 25.76
C LEU A 34 -2.86 19.80 27.22
N LYS A 35 -1.79 20.06 27.98
CA LYS A 35 -1.74 19.83 29.44
C LYS A 35 -2.11 21.11 30.22
N ASP A 36 -2.20 22.23 29.56
CA ASP A 36 -2.55 23.52 30.09
C ASP A 36 -4.05 23.82 29.86
N LYS A 37 -4.70 24.44 30.82
CA LYS A 37 -6.14 24.76 30.75
C LYS A 37 -6.45 25.69 29.57
N ASP A 38 -5.64 26.70 29.32
CA ASP A 38 -5.87 27.63 28.21
C ASP A 38 -5.68 26.92 26.86
N GLY A 39 -4.70 26.00 26.76
CA GLY A 39 -4.52 25.17 25.58
C GLY A 39 -5.71 24.24 25.30
N ILE A 40 -6.31 23.67 26.34
CA ILE A 40 -7.56 22.89 26.25
C ILE A 40 -8.73 23.73 25.76
N GLU A 41 -8.94 24.94 26.31
CA GLU A 41 -10.04 25.82 25.90
C GLU A 41 -9.88 26.31 24.45
N ILE A 42 -8.66 26.58 24.00
CA ILE A 42 -8.37 26.86 22.59
C ILE A 42 -8.75 25.66 21.74
N PHE A 43 -8.34 24.45 22.13
CA PHE A 43 -8.68 23.21 21.39
C PHE A 43 -10.21 23.02 21.30
N LYS A 44 -10.94 23.18 22.40
CA LYS A 44 -12.42 23.11 22.41
C LYS A 44 -13.05 24.14 21.46
N THR A 45 -12.49 25.34 21.41
CA THR A 45 -12.94 26.37 20.46
C THR A 45 -12.69 25.95 19.00
N MET A 46 -11.56 25.26 18.72
CA MET A 46 -11.31 24.69 17.40
C MET A 46 -12.30 23.59 17.07
N VAL A 47 -12.61 22.69 18.00
CA VAL A 47 -13.60 21.60 17.81
C VAL A 47 -14.96 22.15 17.42
N LYS A 48 -15.41 23.25 18.07
CA LYS A 48 -16.67 23.90 17.75
C LYS A 48 -16.80 24.34 16.29
N ASN A 49 -15.67 24.66 15.66
CA ASN A 49 -15.60 25.19 14.30
C ASN A 49 -14.98 24.22 13.30
N SER A 50 -14.81 22.95 13.68
CA SER A 50 -14.21 21.91 12.85
C SER A 50 -15.24 20.86 12.44
N ASP A 51 -15.02 20.23 11.30
CA ASP A 51 -15.82 19.10 10.83
C ASP A 51 -15.28 17.76 11.36
N VAL A 52 -13.96 17.66 11.46
CA VAL A 52 -13.26 16.41 11.78
C VAL A 52 -12.10 16.70 12.74
N VAL A 53 -11.96 15.86 13.74
CA VAL A 53 -10.74 15.72 14.53
C VAL A 53 -10.11 14.38 14.14
N LEU A 54 -8.85 14.41 13.72
CA LEU A 54 -8.08 13.18 13.41
C LEU A 54 -6.91 13.09 14.38
N GLU A 55 -6.74 11.92 14.99
CA GLU A 55 -5.66 11.68 15.94
C GLU A 55 -4.98 10.33 15.71
N ASN A 56 -3.74 10.22 16.19
CA ASN A 56 -2.94 8.97 16.16
C ASN A 56 -2.21 8.79 17.50
N PHE A 57 -2.89 9.09 18.61
CA PHE A 57 -2.35 8.91 19.95
C PHE A 57 -2.58 7.47 20.45
N ARG A 58 -1.96 7.14 21.57
CA ARG A 58 -2.30 5.93 22.31
C ARG A 58 -3.72 6.03 22.86
N LYS A 59 -4.41 4.89 22.93
CA LYS A 59 -5.75 4.77 23.49
C LYS A 59 -5.87 5.50 24.83
N GLY A 60 -6.97 6.23 25.00
CA GLY A 60 -7.30 6.97 26.22
C GLY A 60 -6.50 8.26 26.42
N THR A 61 -5.71 8.71 25.44
CA THR A 61 -4.95 9.97 25.57
C THR A 61 -5.85 11.18 25.55
N LEU A 62 -6.82 11.25 24.64
CA LEU A 62 -7.77 12.36 24.57
C LEU A 62 -8.68 12.41 25.81
N GLU A 63 -9.10 11.26 26.30
CA GLU A 63 -9.90 11.14 27.54
C GLU A 63 -9.12 11.66 28.75
N LYS A 64 -7.84 11.26 28.90
CA LYS A 64 -6.95 11.77 29.97
C LYS A 64 -6.69 13.27 29.88
N LEU A 65 -6.77 13.85 28.71
CA LEU A 65 -6.65 15.29 28.48
C LEU A 65 -7.98 16.03 28.69
N GLY A 66 -9.08 15.30 28.96
CA GLY A 66 -10.42 15.87 29.14
C GLY A 66 -11.06 16.38 27.83
N VAL A 67 -10.63 15.84 26.70
CA VAL A 67 -11.13 16.19 25.34
C VAL A 67 -11.43 14.95 24.51
N GLY A 68 -11.91 13.87 25.15
CA GLY A 68 -12.41 12.69 24.46
C GLY A 68 -13.65 12.96 23.62
N TYR A 69 -14.11 11.97 22.86
CA TYR A 69 -15.23 12.10 21.93
C TYR A 69 -16.51 12.62 22.61
N ASP A 70 -16.83 12.15 23.81
CA ASP A 70 -18.02 12.57 24.52
C ASP A 70 -18.02 14.08 24.75
N VAL A 71 -16.90 14.64 25.20
CA VAL A 71 -16.73 16.09 25.38
C VAL A 71 -16.79 16.83 24.03
N MET A 72 -16.17 16.27 22.99
CA MET A 72 -16.21 16.90 21.67
C MET A 72 -17.64 16.92 21.10
N SER A 73 -18.39 15.84 21.24
CA SER A 73 -19.76 15.72 20.74
C SER A 73 -20.75 16.60 21.49
N GLU A 74 -20.54 16.86 22.78
CA GLU A 74 -21.30 17.85 23.54
C GLU A 74 -21.06 19.28 23.01
N ILE A 75 -19.81 19.61 22.64
CA ILE A 75 -19.45 20.92 22.09
C ILE A 75 -19.95 21.10 20.65
N ASN A 76 -19.81 20.03 19.85
CA ASN A 76 -20.20 20.01 18.46
C ASN A 76 -20.80 18.61 18.11
N PRO A 77 -22.14 18.48 18.17
CA PRO A 77 -22.80 17.19 17.86
C PRO A 77 -22.54 16.67 16.44
N LYS A 78 -22.03 17.53 15.56
CA LYS A 78 -21.67 17.17 14.16
C LYS A 78 -20.22 16.74 14.00
N ILE A 79 -19.42 16.75 15.06
CA ILE A 79 -17.99 16.43 14.98
C ILE A 79 -17.77 14.95 14.61
N ILE A 80 -16.85 14.71 13.72
CA ILE A 80 -16.36 13.37 13.41
C ILE A 80 -14.99 13.22 14.07
N LEU A 81 -14.84 12.22 14.95
CA LEU A 81 -13.54 11.85 15.51
C LEU A 81 -13.00 10.65 14.73
N CYS A 82 -11.88 10.82 14.04
CA CYS A 82 -11.17 9.73 13.38
C CYS A 82 -9.91 9.35 14.18
N GLU A 83 -9.84 8.10 14.61
CA GLU A 83 -8.75 7.53 15.37
C GLU A 83 -7.98 6.52 14.51
N ILE A 84 -6.66 6.74 14.34
CA ILE A 84 -5.76 5.78 13.67
C ILE A 84 -4.85 5.19 14.74
N SER A 85 -4.86 3.87 14.90
CA SER A 85 -4.06 3.19 15.92
C SER A 85 -3.22 2.04 15.35
N GLY A 86 -2.39 1.41 16.17
CA GLY A 86 -1.63 0.24 15.75
C GLY A 86 -2.51 -0.98 15.48
N TYR A 87 -3.52 -1.21 16.34
CA TYR A 87 -4.29 -2.47 16.37
C TYR A 87 -5.81 -2.30 16.52
N GLY A 88 -6.33 -1.08 16.42
CA GLY A 88 -7.73 -0.75 16.75
C GLY A 88 -7.92 -0.36 18.21
N ARG A 89 -9.08 0.20 18.52
CA ARG A 89 -9.43 0.66 19.87
C ARG A 89 -10.05 -0.44 20.75
N THR A 90 -10.27 -1.61 20.20
CA THR A 90 -10.82 -2.79 20.90
C THR A 90 -9.87 -3.98 20.78
N GLY A 91 -10.19 -5.08 21.48
CA GLY A 91 -9.40 -6.29 21.43
C GLY A 91 -8.13 -6.29 22.32
N PRO A 92 -7.40 -7.42 22.34
CA PRO A 92 -6.32 -7.67 23.32
C PRO A 92 -5.08 -6.79 23.12
N TYR A 93 -4.94 -6.11 21.96
CA TYR A 93 -3.80 -5.25 21.65
C TYR A 93 -4.14 -3.77 21.58
N ALA A 94 -5.35 -3.37 21.97
CA ALA A 94 -5.82 -1.98 21.89
C ALA A 94 -4.91 -0.97 22.62
N ASP A 95 -4.22 -1.40 23.68
CA ASP A 95 -3.31 -0.56 24.45
C ASP A 95 -1.85 -0.61 23.96
N LYS A 96 -1.54 -1.46 22.96
CA LYS A 96 -0.19 -1.55 22.40
C LYS A 96 0.06 -0.44 21.37
N GLY A 97 1.29 0.07 21.38
CA GLY A 97 1.78 0.90 20.28
C GLY A 97 2.08 0.05 19.06
N GLY A 98 1.82 0.59 17.87
CA GLY A 98 2.13 -0.05 16.59
C GLY A 98 3.03 0.82 15.72
N PHE A 99 3.80 0.17 14.85
CA PHE A 99 4.56 0.78 13.77
C PHE A 99 4.34 -0.05 12.51
N ASP A 100 4.50 0.56 11.35
CA ASP A 100 4.32 -0.07 10.04
C ASP A 100 5.03 -1.44 9.94
N LEU A 101 6.32 -1.53 10.29
CA LEU A 101 7.06 -2.80 10.24
C LEU A 101 6.42 -3.90 11.10
N VAL A 102 5.97 -3.56 12.31
CA VAL A 102 5.34 -4.52 13.22
C VAL A 102 3.98 -4.96 12.69
N ALA A 103 3.20 -4.02 12.16
CA ALA A 103 1.91 -4.30 11.54
C ALA A 103 2.07 -5.18 10.29
N GLN A 104 3.04 -4.92 9.43
CA GLN A 104 3.35 -5.79 8.29
C GLN A 104 3.70 -7.22 8.71
N GLY A 105 4.48 -7.39 9.79
CA GLY A 105 4.81 -8.71 10.33
C GLY A 105 3.59 -9.43 10.89
N MET A 106 2.81 -8.76 11.73
CA MET A 106 1.67 -9.37 12.45
C MET A 106 0.46 -9.63 11.56
N SER A 107 0.22 -8.82 10.53
CA SER A 107 -0.89 -9.02 9.59
C SER A 107 -0.69 -10.16 8.60
N GLY A 108 0.48 -10.79 8.59
CA GLY A 108 0.83 -11.83 7.62
C GLY A 108 1.43 -11.31 6.31
N LEU A 109 1.46 -10.01 6.08
CA LEU A 109 1.96 -9.41 4.84
C LEU A 109 3.43 -9.79 4.56
N MET A 110 4.29 -9.79 5.59
CA MET A 110 5.70 -10.20 5.43
C MET A 110 5.86 -11.69 5.13
N SER A 111 4.90 -12.54 5.50
CA SER A 111 4.95 -13.98 5.21
C SER A 111 4.76 -14.31 3.74
N ILE A 112 4.16 -13.40 2.98
CA ILE A 112 3.89 -13.52 1.54
C ILE A 112 4.75 -12.61 0.67
N THR A 113 5.60 -11.77 1.30
CA THR A 113 6.49 -10.81 0.64
C THR A 113 7.92 -11.31 0.72
N GLY A 114 8.58 -11.46 -0.43
CA GLY A 114 9.96 -11.93 -0.49
C GLY A 114 10.20 -12.87 -1.65
N GLU A 115 11.42 -13.38 -1.74
CA GLU A 115 11.87 -14.23 -2.83
C GLU A 115 11.30 -15.66 -2.72
N SER A 116 11.44 -16.30 -1.57
CA SER A 116 11.02 -17.68 -1.29
C SER A 116 10.94 -17.93 0.22
N LYS A 117 10.34 -19.06 0.62
CA LYS A 117 10.14 -19.44 2.03
C LYS A 117 11.44 -19.70 2.81
N ASP A 118 12.52 -20.04 2.14
CA ASP A 118 13.85 -20.31 2.72
C ASP A 118 14.71 -19.06 2.87
N LYS A 119 14.23 -17.90 2.39
CA LYS A 119 14.90 -16.62 2.52
C LYS A 119 14.33 -15.81 3.71
N PRO A 120 15.10 -14.86 4.24
CA PRO A 120 14.61 -13.97 5.29
C PRO A 120 13.32 -13.25 4.87
N PRO A 121 12.34 -13.09 5.79
CA PRO A 121 11.12 -12.36 5.49
C PRO A 121 11.44 -10.89 5.14
N MET A 122 10.73 -10.35 4.18
CA MET A 122 10.92 -8.99 3.68
C MET A 122 9.68 -8.14 3.95
N LYS A 123 9.89 -6.87 4.26
CA LYS A 123 8.82 -5.88 4.28
C LYS A 123 8.62 -5.26 2.90
N VAL A 124 7.44 -4.73 2.63
CA VAL A 124 7.22 -3.80 1.51
C VAL A 124 8.09 -2.56 1.70
N GLY A 125 8.72 -2.05 0.66
CA GLY A 125 9.67 -0.93 0.73
C GLY A 125 9.07 0.37 1.28
N ALA A 126 7.81 0.68 0.93
CA ALA A 126 7.06 1.80 1.48
C ALA A 126 6.42 1.43 2.84
N PRO A 127 6.08 2.41 3.70
CA PRO A 127 5.29 2.19 4.92
C PRO A 127 3.82 1.94 4.56
N ILE A 128 3.55 0.77 3.98
CA ILE A 128 2.29 0.47 3.28
C ILE A 128 1.10 0.43 4.25
N THR A 129 1.29 -0.02 5.50
CA THR A 129 0.21 -0.07 6.48
C THR A 129 -0.15 1.33 6.98
N ASP A 130 0.83 2.23 7.15
CA ASP A 130 0.58 3.64 7.49
C ASP A 130 -0.20 4.35 6.37
N ILE A 131 0.25 4.19 5.12
CA ILE A 131 -0.38 4.80 3.95
C ILE A 131 -1.82 4.30 3.81
N THR A 132 -2.03 2.99 3.91
CA THR A 132 -3.35 2.38 3.76
C THR A 132 -4.28 2.73 4.91
N ALA A 133 -3.80 2.78 6.15
CA ALA A 133 -4.59 3.25 7.29
C ALA A 133 -5.06 4.70 7.08
N GLY A 134 -4.19 5.56 6.52
CA GLY A 134 -4.57 6.92 6.12
C GLY A 134 -5.67 6.96 5.05
N LEU A 135 -5.61 6.08 4.04
CA LEU A 135 -6.65 5.97 3.00
C LEU A 135 -7.96 5.42 3.57
N LEU A 136 -7.92 4.42 4.45
CA LEU A 136 -9.09 3.89 5.15
C LEU A 136 -9.73 4.96 6.04
N ALA A 137 -8.91 5.72 6.77
CA ALA A 137 -9.38 6.85 7.58
C ALA A 137 -10.09 7.90 6.70
N ALA A 138 -9.51 8.28 5.58
CA ALA A 138 -10.13 9.23 4.65
C ALA A 138 -11.47 8.69 4.12
N SER A 139 -11.53 7.42 3.72
CA SER A 139 -12.77 6.77 3.26
C SER A 139 -13.83 6.72 4.37
N GLY A 140 -13.43 6.37 5.59
CA GLY A 140 -14.32 6.35 6.76
C GLY A 140 -14.86 7.76 7.11
N ILE A 141 -14.01 8.77 7.07
CA ILE A 141 -14.40 10.16 7.27
C ILE A 141 -15.42 10.61 6.21
N LEU A 142 -15.18 10.31 4.92
CA LEU A 142 -16.11 10.63 3.85
C LEU A 142 -17.47 9.93 4.03
N ALA A 143 -17.49 8.67 4.43
CA ALA A 143 -18.71 7.94 4.75
C ALA A 143 -19.46 8.57 5.94
N ALA A 144 -18.72 8.98 7.01
CA ALA A 144 -19.27 9.66 8.16
C ALA A 144 -19.83 11.05 7.80
N LEU A 145 -19.19 11.79 6.90
CA LEU A 145 -19.70 13.06 6.37
C LEU A 145 -21.03 12.86 5.63
N VAL A 146 -21.13 11.85 4.76
CA VAL A 146 -22.40 11.52 4.07
C VAL A 146 -23.51 11.13 5.06
N HIS A 147 -23.18 10.39 6.12
CA HIS A 147 -24.12 10.08 7.19
C HIS A 147 -24.58 11.34 7.91
N ARG A 148 -23.64 12.20 8.29
CA ARG A 148 -23.91 13.49 8.96
C ARG A 148 -24.81 14.40 8.16
N GLU A 149 -24.65 14.48 6.85
CA GLU A 149 -25.54 15.29 5.98
C GLU A 149 -26.99 14.81 6.00
N LYS A 150 -27.24 13.53 6.26
CA LYS A 150 -28.59 12.95 6.34
C LYS A 150 -29.18 13.01 7.74
N THR A 151 -28.38 12.89 8.78
CA THR A 151 -28.84 12.75 10.17
C THR A 151 -28.63 13.99 11.00
N GLY A 152 -27.68 14.85 10.62
CA GLY A 152 -27.23 15.99 11.43
C GLY A 152 -26.21 15.60 12.52
N GLU A 153 -25.84 14.31 12.64
CA GLU A 153 -25.01 13.77 13.72
C GLU A 153 -23.63 13.34 13.24
N GLY A 154 -22.59 13.70 14.01
CA GLY A 154 -21.24 13.20 13.85
C GLY A 154 -21.08 11.78 14.43
N GLN A 155 -19.89 11.20 14.25
CA GLN A 155 -19.60 9.86 14.79
C GLN A 155 -18.09 9.62 14.95
N LYS A 156 -17.75 8.52 15.60
CA LYS A 156 -16.38 8.00 15.61
C LYS A 156 -16.10 7.16 14.37
N VAL A 157 -14.87 7.27 13.86
CA VAL A 157 -14.27 6.42 12.84
C VAL A 157 -12.99 5.85 13.45
N ASP A 158 -12.84 4.54 13.46
CA ASP A 158 -11.65 3.84 13.97
C ASP A 158 -11.04 3.00 12.85
N THR A 159 -9.73 3.05 12.71
CA THR A 159 -8.96 2.21 11.81
C THR A 159 -7.56 1.95 12.39
N SER A 160 -6.88 0.93 11.87
CA SER A 160 -5.58 0.56 12.39
C SER A 160 -4.60 0.13 11.30
N LEU A 161 -3.31 0.21 11.64
CA LEU A 161 -2.24 -0.29 10.80
C LEU A 161 -2.36 -1.81 10.58
N TYR A 162 -2.82 -2.53 11.60
CA TYR A 162 -3.01 -3.98 11.54
C TYR A 162 -4.10 -4.37 10.53
N GLU A 163 -5.27 -3.71 10.60
CA GLU A 163 -6.36 -3.91 9.63
C GLU A 163 -5.91 -3.55 8.22
N ALA A 164 -5.20 -2.42 8.07
CA ALA A 164 -4.61 -2.02 6.80
C ALA A 164 -3.66 -3.08 6.23
N GLY A 165 -2.84 -3.71 7.07
CA GLY A 165 -1.98 -4.81 6.67
C GLY A 165 -2.74 -6.05 6.21
N ILE A 166 -3.83 -6.41 6.90
CA ILE A 166 -4.71 -7.54 6.53
C ILE A 166 -5.34 -7.32 5.14
N VAL A 167 -5.78 -6.11 4.82
CA VAL A 167 -6.35 -5.79 3.50
C VAL A 167 -5.40 -6.17 2.37
N HIS A 168 -4.08 -6.00 2.56
CA HIS A 168 -3.07 -6.33 1.56
C HIS A 168 -2.79 -7.84 1.40
N THR A 169 -3.28 -8.68 2.27
CA THR A 169 -3.11 -10.14 2.12
C THR A 169 -4.10 -10.79 1.14
N TYR A 170 -5.16 -10.14 0.80
CA TYR A 170 -6.20 -10.36 -0.24
C TYR A 170 -6.35 -11.83 -0.74
N TRP A 171 -5.74 -12.17 -1.91
CA TRP A 171 -5.81 -13.54 -2.47
C TRP A 171 -5.22 -14.59 -1.53
N GLN A 172 -4.13 -14.28 -0.88
CA GLN A 172 -3.42 -15.20 0.00
C GLN A 172 -4.23 -15.53 1.25
N SER A 173 -4.98 -14.57 1.80
CA SER A 173 -5.93 -14.82 2.89
C SER A 173 -7.05 -15.76 2.44
N ALA A 174 -7.60 -15.56 1.23
CA ALA A 174 -8.63 -16.44 0.68
C ALA A 174 -8.09 -17.87 0.46
N ILE A 175 -6.88 -18.01 -0.07
CA ILE A 175 -6.23 -19.31 -0.25
C ILE A 175 -6.01 -19.98 1.10
N ALA A 176 -5.44 -19.27 2.08
CA ALA A 176 -5.20 -19.82 3.41
C ALA A 176 -6.50 -20.24 4.11
N GLY A 177 -7.57 -19.43 3.98
CA GLY A 177 -8.88 -19.76 4.54
C GLY A 177 -9.54 -21.00 3.90
N ALA A 178 -9.32 -21.21 2.60
CA ALA A 178 -9.88 -22.33 1.87
C ALA A 178 -9.10 -23.65 2.05
N THR A 179 -7.77 -23.56 2.19
CA THR A 179 -6.89 -24.74 2.20
C THR A 179 -6.36 -25.11 3.59
N GLY A 180 -6.40 -24.17 4.54
CA GLY A 180 -5.73 -24.29 5.84
C GLY A 180 -4.21 -24.10 5.76
N GLU A 181 -3.65 -23.84 4.58
CA GLU A 181 -2.22 -23.66 4.35
C GLU A 181 -1.87 -22.21 4.02
N SER A 182 -0.86 -21.66 4.71
CA SER A 182 -0.37 -20.32 4.40
C SER A 182 0.47 -20.35 3.13
N PRO A 183 0.09 -19.60 2.07
CA PRO A 183 0.96 -19.39 0.92
C PRO A 183 2.24 -18.69 1.37
N GLY A 184 3.35 -18.98 0.68
CA GLY A 184 4.61 -18.30 0.95
C GLY A 184 4.87 -17.16 -0.03
N PRO A 185 6.03 -16.50 0.08
CA PRO A 185 6.49 -15.54 -0.89
C PRO A 185 6.79 -16.22 -2.24
N LEU A 186 6.51 -15.51 -3.32
CA LEU A 186 6.64 -15.98 -4.70
C LEU A 186 7.54 -15.06 -5.56
N GLY A 187 8.38 -14.25 -4.93
CA GLY A 187 9.11 -13.20 -5.63
C GLY A 187 8.14 -12.21 -6.27
N SER A 188 8.25 -12.03 -7.58
CA SER A 188 7.33 -11.21 -8.37
C SER A 188 6.21 -12.01 -9.04
N ALA A 189 6.13 -13.33 -8.84
CA ALA A 189 5.15 -14.16 -9.53
C ALA A 189 3.75 -14.04 -8.92
N HIS A 190 2.73 -14.05 -9.78
CA HIS A 190 1.34 -14.03 -9.35
C HIS A 190 0.92 -15.38 -8.74
N PRO A 191 0.13 -15.41 -7.65
CA PRO A 191 -0.25 -16.65 -7.00
C PRO A 191 -1.14 -17.57 -7.86
N LEU A 192 -1.96 -17.00 -8.75
CA LEU A 192 -3.01 -17.75 -9.47
C LEU A 192 -2.78 -17.87 -10.98
N THR A 193 -1.92 -17.07 -11.59
CA THR A 193 -1.73 -17.05 -13.06
C THR A 193 -0.26 -17.10 -13.45
N ALA A 194 0.02 -17.70 -14.62
CA ALA A 194 1.35 -17.84 -15.18
C ALA A 194 1.36 -17.79 -16.73
N PRO A 195 2.39 -17.13 -17.32
CA PRO A 195 3.41 -16.29 -16.68
C PRO A 195 2.87 -14.89 -16.36
N TYR A 196 3.06 -14.43 -15.14
CA TYR A 196 2.72 -13.07 -14.70
C TYR A 196 3.71 -12.67 -13.63
N GLN A 197 4.84 -12.09 -14.04
CA GLN A 197 5.96 -11.76 -13.15
C GLN A 197 7.01 -10.87 -13.83
N ALA A 198 8.07 -10.56 -13.10
CA ALA A 198 9.26 -9.92 -13.65
C ALA A 198 10.20 -10.94 -14.31
N PHE A 199 10.83 -10.55 -15.41
CA PHE A 199 11.82 -11.33 -16.14
C PHE A 199 13.07 -10.51 -16.41
N LYS A 200 14.23 -11.17 -16.42
CA LYS A 200 15.49 -10.54 -16.74
C LYS A 200 15.70 -10.48 -18.25
N THR A 201 16.05 -9.31 -18.75
CA THR A 201 16.50 -9.10 -20.13
C THR A 201 18.03 -8.93 -20.17
N LYS A 202 18.57 -8.65 -21.34
CA LYS A 202 20.00 -8.45 -21.51
C LYS A 202 20.60 -7.38 -20.59
N ASP A 203 19.84 -6.33 -20.27
CA ASP A 203 20.30 -5.15 -19.53
C ASP A 203 19.57 -4.90 -18.22
N LYS A 204 18.23 -5.08 -18.17
CA LYS A 204 17.39 -4.75 -17.03
C LYS A 204 16.35 -5.83 -16.77
N TRP A 205 15.48 -5.60 -15.80
CA TRP A 205 14.26 -6.38 -15.54
C TRP A 205 13.06 -5.67 -16.12
N ILE A 206 12.12 -6.44 -16.65
CA ILE A 206 10.79 -5.98 -17.11
C ILE A 206 9.71 -6.82 -16.46
N THR A 207 8.50 -6.28 -16.39
CA THR A 207 7.30 -7.04 -15.99
C THR A 207 6.53 -7.49 -17.22
N VAL A 208 5.98 -8.71 -17.17
CA VAL A 208 5.16 -9.30 -18.24
C VAL A 208 3.89 -9.87 -17.63
N GLY A 209 2.73 -9.47 -18.18
CA GLY A 209 1.40 -9.85 -17.69
C GLY A 209 0.65 -10.77 -18.66
N ALA A 210 1.13 -12.00 -18.88
CA ALA A 210 0.40 -12.99 -19.70
C ALA A 210 -0.57 -13.81 -18.82
N SER A 211 -1.59 -13.13 -18.28
CA SER A 211 -2.48 -13.65 -17.23
C SER A 211 -3.61 -14.57 -17.69
N ASN A 212 -3.87 -14.65 -18.99
CA ASN A 212 -4.91 -15.49 -19.58
C ASN A 212 -4.42 -16.14 -20.87
N GLN A 213 -5.22 -17.02 -21.47
CA GLN A 213 -4.80 -17.77 -22.65
C GLN A 213 -4.48 -16.87 -23.84
N ASN A 214 -5.26 -15.82 -24.06
CA ASN A 214 -5.02 -14.91 -25.18
C ASN A 214 -3.68 -14.17 -25.03
N THR A 215 -3.40 -13.62 -23.85
CA THR A 215 -2.12 -12.94 -23.57
C THR A 215 -0.93 -13.92 -23.53
N TRP A 216 -1.16 -15.18 -23.18
CA TRP A 216 -0.17 -16.24 -23.32
C TRP A 216 0.22 -16.46 -24.80
N LEU A 217 -0.75 -16.57 -25.70
CA LEU A 217 -0.49 -16.73 -27.13
C LEU A 217 0.18 -15.48 -27.74
N MET A 218 -0.17 -14.29 -27.29
CA MET A 218 0.52 -13.05 -27.67
C MET A 218 2.00 -13.08 -27.24
N LEU A 219 2.30 -13.55 -26.04
CA LEU A 219 3.67 -13.70 -25.56
C LEU A 219 4.45 -14.68 -26.44
N LEU A 220 3.90 -15.87 -26.69
CA LEU A 220 4.57 -16.90 -27.51
C LEU A 220 4.91 -16.37 -28.91
N LYS A 221 3.96 -15.73 -29.55
CA LYS A 221 4.16 -15.08 -30.86
C LYS A 221 5.25 -14.02 -30.80
N ALA A 222 5.23 -13.15 -29.78
CA ALA A 222 6.19 -12.07 -29.63
C ALA A 222 7.63 -12.55 -29.41
N ILE A 223 7.82 -13.71 -28.75
CA ILE A 223 9.15 -14.29 -28.50
C ILE A 223 9.55 -15.35 -29.54
N GLY A 224 8.65 -15.71 -30.48
CA GLY A 224 8.90 -16.72 -31.52
C GLY A 224 8.95 -18.17 -30.98
N ARG A 225 8.11 -18.46 -29.96
CA ARG A 225 8.05 -19.76 -29.30
C ARG A 225 6.65 -20.36 -29.32
N GLU A 226 5.99 -20.29 -30.49
CA GLU A 226 4.67 -20.88 -30.70
C GLU A 226 4.65 -22.41 -30.49
N ASP A 227 5.80 -23.06 -30.56
CA ASP A 227 6.00 -24.48 -30.21
C ASP A 227 5.52 -24.82 -28.80
N LEU A 228 5.61 -23.89 -27.88
CA LEU A 228 5.16 -24.07 -26.49
C LEU A 228 3.63 -24.14 -26.34
N GLN A 229 2.88 -23.73 -27.36
CA GLN A 229 1.42 -23.83 -27.35
C GLN A 229 0.96 -25.30 -27.36
N GLU A 230 1.66 -26.14 -28.13
CA GLU A 230 1.34 -27.56 -28.28
C GLU A 230 1.93 -28.41 -27.13
N ASN A 231 2.74 -27.84 -26.27
CA ASN A 231 3.30 -28.53 -25.12
C ASN A 231 2.26 -28.67 -24.00
N GLU A 232 1.88 -29.91 -23.67
CA GLU A 232 0.90 -30.22 -22.62
C GLU A 232 1.19 -29.55 -21.29
N LYS A 233 2.48 -29.39 -20.94
CA LYS A 233 2.90 -28.73 -19.69
C LYS A 233 2.49 -27.24 -19.63
N PHE A 234 2.22 -26.60 -20.78
CA PHE A 234 1.94 -25.16 -20.86
C PHE A 234 0.61 -24.82 -21.52
N SER A 235 -0.17 -25.83 -21.93
CA SER A 235 -1.42 -25.68 -22.68
C SER A 235 -2.53 -24.94 -21.92
N SER A 236 -2.54 -25.02 -20.59
CA SER A 236 -3.49 -24.34 -19.72
C SER A 236 -2.81 -23.52 -18.62
N ASN A 237 -3.53 -22.58 -18.02
CA ASN A 237 -3.00 -21.83 -16.87
C ASN A 237 -2.61 -22.76 -15.70
N LEU A 238 -3.44 -23.77 -15.43
CA LEU A 238 -3.14 -24.76 -14.39
C LEU A 238 -1.81 -25.49 -14.66
N ASN A 239 -1.63 -25.96 -15.89
CA ASN A 239 -0.43 -26.68 -16.28
C ASN A 239 0.81 -25.76 -16.22
N ARG A 240 0.69 -24.50 -16.66
CA ARG A 240 1.77 -23.49 -16.54
C ARG A 240 2.13 -23.22 -15.07
N LYS A 241 1.16 -23.16 -14.19
CA LYS A 241 1.42 -22.99 -12.73
C LYS A 241 2.12 -24.21 -12.13
N GLN A 242 1.72 -25.40 -12.49
CA GLN A 242 2.36 -26.66 -12.03
C GLN A 242 3.81 -26.79 -12.53
N ASN A 243 4.08 -26.28 -13.73
CA ASN A 243 5.41 -26.33 -14.37
C ASN A 243 6.09 -24.94 -14.40
N LEU A 244 5.76 -24.07 -13.43
CA LEU A 244 6.18 -22.67 -13.45
C LEU A 244 7.70 -22.50 -13.54
N LYS A 245 8.46 -23.31 -12.80
CA LYS A 245 9.92 -23.20 -12.79
C LYS A 245 10.49 -23.46 -14.19
N GLU A 246 10.10 -24.57 -14.84
CA GLU A 246 10.55 -24.91 -16.18
C GLU A 246 10.14 -23.83 -17.21
N LEU A 247 8.91 -23.34 -17.09
CA LEU A 247 8.43 -22.25 -17.96
C LEU A 247 9.27 -20.98 -17.80
N VAL A 248 9.56 -20.59 -16.56
CA VAL A 248 10.35 -19.37 -16.26
C VAL A 248 11.79 -19.53 -16.79
N ASP A 249 12.39 -20.70 -16.65
CA ASP A 249 13.73 -20.98 -17.19
C ASP A 249 13.76 -20.80 -18.72
N ILE A 250 12.79 -21.37 -19.44
CA ILE A 250 12.64 -21.20 -20.91
C ILE A 250 12.45 -19.73 -21.29
N LEU A 251 11.57 -19.01 -20.59
CA LEU A 251 11.32 -17.61 -20.89
C LEU A 251 12.54 -16.73 -20.61
N ASN A 252 13.30 -17.01 -19.56
CA ASN A 252 14.53 -16.28 -19.26
C ASN A 252 15.60 -16.50 -20.35
N GLU A 253 15.73 -17.71 -20.91
CA GLU A 253 16.64 -18.01 -22.02
C GLU A 253 16.30 -17.19 -23.28
N GLU A 254 15.02 -16.95 -23.53
CA GLU A 254 14.59 -16.12 -24.65
C GLU A 254 14.77 -14.62 -24.35
N LEU A 255 14.33 -14.16 -23.19
CA LEU A 255 14.29 -12.74 -22.87
C LEU A 255 15.66 -12.11 -22.66
N ILE A 256 16.68 -12.88 -22.27
CA ILE A 256 18.06 -12.41 -22.13
C ILE A 256 18.71 -12.04 -23.49
N LYS A 257 18.12 -12.45 -24.62
CA LYS A 257 18.68 -12.23 -25.96
C LYS A 257 18.61 -10.78 -26.44
N LYS A 258 17.67 -10.00 -25.93
CA LYS A 258 17.46 -8.59 -26.31
C LYS A 258 17.43 -7.67 -25.07
N THR A 259 17.57 -6.38 -25.32
CA THR A 259 17.46 -5.35 -24.28
C THR A 259 16.01 -5.16 -23.81
N SER A 260 15.82 -4.55 -22.66
CA SER A 260 14.51 -4.21 -22.13
C SER A 260 13.70 -3.34 -23.10
N SER A 261 14.35 -2.33 -23.69
CA SER A 261 13.68 -1.44 -24.66
C SER A 261 13.21 -2.15 -25.93
N GLU A 262 14.02 -3.09 -26.44
CA GLU A 262 13.63 -3.90 -27.60
C GLU A 262 12.44 -4.80 -27.28
N TRP A 263 12.45 -5.48 -26.12
CA TRP A 263 11.36 -6.36 -25.72
C TRP A 263 10.06 -5.58 -25.42
N LEU A 264 10.15 -4.45 -24.72
CA LEU A 264 8.97 -3.64 -24.42
C LEU A 264 8.30 -3.17 -25.71
N LYS A 265 9.10 -2.74 -26.71
CA LYS A 265 8.54 -2.37 -28.00
C LYS A 265 7.87 -3.56 -28.72
N ILE A 266 8.51 -4.74 -28.74
CA ILE A 266 7.94 -5.94 -29.36
C ILE A 266 6.62 -6.33 -28.66
N PHE A 267 6.56 -6.26 -27.34
CA PHE A 267 5.39 -6.64 -26.57
C PHE A 267 4.25 -5.61 -26.76
N ASP A 268 4.54 -4.32 -26.75
CA ASP A 268 3.56 -3.26 -27.04
C ASP A 268 2.98 -3.43 -28.47
N ASP A 269 3.84 -3.66 -29.47
CA ASP A 269 3.42 -3.89 -30.86
C ASP A 269 2.52 -5.14 -31.01
N ASN A 270 2.61 -6.12 -30.10
CA ASN A 270 1.75 -7.30 -30.04
C ASN A 270 0.59 -7.19 -29.04
N GLY A 271 0.40 -6.05 -28.40
CA GLY A 271 -0.68 -5.81 -27.42
C GLY A 271 -0.54 -6.58 -26.11
N LEU A 272 0.67 -7.03 -25.76
CA LEU A 272 0.93 -7.74 -24.52
C LEU A 272 1.19 -6.76 -23.37
N PRO A 273 0.45 -6.85 -22.25
CA PRO A 273 0.72 -6.03 -21.07
C PRO A 273 2.13 -6.24 -20.52
N CYS A 274 2.94 -5.21 -20.55
CA CYS A 274 4.33 -5.23 -20.06
C CYS A 274 4.74 -3.85 -19.53
N GLY A 275 5.86 -3.79 -18.85
CA GLY A 275 6.40 -2.51 -18.37
C GLY A 275 7.82 -2.62 -17.82
N PRO A 276 8.56 -1.50 -17.80
CA PRO A 276 9.87 -1.44 -17.17
C PRO A 276 9.73 -1.45 -15.64
N ILE A 277 10.78 -1.92 -14.95
CA ILE A 277 10.93 -1.70 -13.51
C ILE A 277 11.75 -0.42 -13.34
N ASN A 278 11.06 0.68 -13.09
CA ASN A 278 11.67 1.99 -12.92
C ASN A 278 12.21 2.19 -11.50
N SER A 279 13.37 2.82 -11.38
CA SER A 279 13.76 3.49 -10.15
C SER A 279 12.86 4.70 -9.89
N ILE A 280 12.87 5.22 -8.67
CA ILE A 280 12.10 6.44 -8.32
C ILE A 280 12.48 7.63 -9.22
N THR A 281 13.77 7.78 -9.53
CA THR A 281 14.24 8.86 -10.40
C THR A 281 13.83 8.69 -11.87
N GLU A 282 13.74 7.45 -12.35
CA GLU A 282 13.21 7.14 -13.67
C GLU A 282 11.70 7.36 -13.72
N MET A 283 10.96 6.95 -12.68
CA MET A 283 9.53 7.15 -12.55
C MET A 283 9.16 8.65 -12.64
N PHE A 284 9.92 9.55 -12.01
CA PHE A 284 9.67 11.01 -12.12
C PHE A 284 9.79 11.55 -13.54
N LYS A 285 10.60 10.92 -14.38
CA LYS A 285 10.81 11.30 -15.78
C LYS A 285 9.93 10.53 -16.76
N TYR A 286 9.16 9.57 -16.26
CA TYR A 286 8.31 8.72 -17.11
C TYR A 286 7.17 9.53 -17.71
N PRO A 287 6.91 9.43 -19.03
CA PRO A 287 5.91 10.26 -19.70
C PRO A 287 4.54 10.23 -19.02
N GLN A 288 4.06 9.04 -18.61
CA GLN A 288 2.79 8.90 -17.95
C GLN A 288 2.75 9.64 -16.60
N THR A 289 3.84 9.63 -15.83
CA THR A 289 3.94 10.38 -14.58
C THR A 289 3.84 11.89 -14.83
N ILE A 290 4.51 12.38 -15.86
CA ILE A 290 4.51 13.80 -16.22
C ILE A 290 3.10 14.27 -16.60
N GLU A 291 2.33 13.43 -17.30
CA GLU A 291 0.98 13.80 -17.77
C GLU A 291 -0.10 13.62 -16.70
N THR A 292 -0.04 12.57 -15.88
CA THR A 292 -1.17 12.17 -15.03
C THR A 292 -0.98 12.48 -13.56
N VAL A 293 0.25 12.63 -13.05
CA VAL A 293 0.49 12.83 -11.64
C VAL A 293 0.76 14.29 -11.32
N SER A 294 0.06 14.80 -10.29
CA SER A 294 0.09 16.21 -9.84
C SER A 294 1.44 16.68 -9.26
N TYR A 295 2.56 16.08 -9.65
CA TYR A 295 3.90 16.58 -9.29
C TYR A 295 4.29 17.88 -10.02
N LYS A 296 3.46 18.33 -10.96
CA LYS A 296 3.68 19.59 -11.69
C LYS A 296 3.54 20.85 -10.84
N HIS A 297 3.10 20.75 -9.61
CA HIS A 297 2.79 21.92 -8.77
C HIS A 297 3.54 21.86 -7.44
#